data_3d4028012f6bfeebaacf096cb590ef2f
#
_entry.id   3d4028012f6bfeebaacf096cb590ef2f
#
_cell.length_a   1.000
_cell.length_b   1.000
_cell.length_c   1.000
_cell.angle_alpha   90.00
_cell.angle_beta   90.00
_cell.angle_gamma   90.00
#
_symmetry.space_group_name_H-M   'P 1'
#
loop_
_entity.id
_entity.type
_entity.pdbx_description
1 polymer ?
#
loop_
_entity_poly.entity_id
_entity_poly.type
_entity_poly.pdbx_seq_one_letter_code
_entity_poly.pdbx_strand_id
1 'polypeptide(L)'
;MAQGSRLVDLVQARIDGFLDERSTILRSITPELEPLDVFSRRFLSGGKRFRALFCYWGWEAVVGRGFDPFGDDAERDAFPVVSAASALEVFHAAALVHDDLIDNSDTRRGAPAAHRLFEAQHAQAGWLRSSDEFGRASAILLGDLLLGWSDELLDEGLDALGDRAAARAARSEFVRMRTEVTAGQYLDILAEQSWHTRSDEAQRATAERVITYKAAKYSVESPLALGGFIGGGTTEQIDALRAFGLPLGMAYQLRDDLLGVFGDPEVTGKPSGDDLREGKRTMLVAIARERLAPGPRNLLDELLGDPDLTEAQIRMLQRTIADTGAVDEIESLIAAEVGRSRAALEDAPLSGAARTELASLATTVSRRSS
;
A
#
# COMPACT_ATOMS: atom_id res chain seq x y z
N MET A 1 16.38 -11.50 -8.81
CA MET A 1 16.94 -10.33 -8.09
C MET A 1 17.46 -9.25 -9.05
N ALA A 2 18.25 -9.53 -10.08
CA ALA A 2 18.73 -8.50 -11.04
C ALA A 2 17.62 -7.80 -11.84
N GLN A 3 16.60 -8.52 -12.29
CA GLN A 3 15.46 -7.94 -13.04
C GLN A 3 14.58 -7.04 -12.17
N GLY A 4 14.34 -7.41 -10.92
CA GLY A 4 13.56 -6.57 -9.99
C GLY A 4 14.25 -5.25 -9.65
N SER A 5 15.58 -5.26 -9.44
CA SER A 5 16.36 -4.04 -9.20
C SER A 5 16.26 -3.06 -10.39
N ARG A 6 16.36 -3.58 -11.60
CA ARG A 6 16.33 -2.80 -12.84
C ARG A 6 14.95 -2.22 -13.17
N LEU A 7 13.87 -2.94 -12.86
CA LEU A 7 12.51 -2.40 -12.98
C LEU A 7 12.29 -1.24 -11.98
N VAL A 8 12.81 -1.38 -10.76
CA VAL A 8 12.76 -0.30 -9.76
C VAL A 8 13.45 0.96 -10.30
N ASP A 9 14.61 0.81 -10.95
CA ASP A 9 15.35 1.93 -11.56
C ASP A 9 14.57 2.58 -12.71
N LEU A 10 13.92 1.78 -13.58
CA LEU A 10 13.09 2.29 -14.67
C LEU A 10 11.86 3.06 -14.15
N VAL A 11 11.20 2.54 -13.14
CA VAL A 11 10.06 3.21 -12.49
C VAL A 11 10.52 4.51 -11.82
N GLN A 12 11.67 4.51 -11.14
CA GLN A 12 12.21 5.73 -10.53
C GLN A 12 12.56 6.77 -11.60
N ALA A 13 13.25 6.38 -12.66
CA ALA A 13 13.60 7.28 -13.77
C ALA A 13 12.34 7.87 -14.44
N ARG A 14 11.28 7.06 -14.60
CA ARG A 14 10.00 7.54 -15.14
C ARG A 14 9.33 8.56 -14.23
N ILE A 15 9.33 8.31 -12.91
CA ILE A 15 8.80 9.24 -11.91
C ILE A 15 9.61 10.54 -11.92
N ASP A 16 10.94 10.45 -11.92
CA ASP A 16 11.81 11.61 -11.89
C ASP A 16 11.62 12.50 -13.11
N GLY A 17 11.57 11.91 -14.32
CA GLY A 17 11.30 12.64 -15.56
C GLY A 17 9.93 13.33 -15.55
N PHE A 18 8.89 12.65 -15.05
CA PHE A 18 7.57 13.24 -14.89
C PHE A 18 7.57 14.42 -13.90
N LEU A 19 8.24 14.27 -12.75
CA LEU A 19 8.34 15.34 -11.76
C LEU A 19 9.13 16.55 -12.28
N ASP A 20 10.12 16.37 -13.15
CA ASP A 20 10.86 17.47 -13.78
C ASP A 20 9.95 18.35 -14.63
N GLU A 21 9.02 17.73 -15.37
CA GLU A 21 8.01 18.45 -16.14
C GLU A 21 7.03 19.21 -15.22
N ARG A 22 6.55 18.57 -14.15
CA ARG A 22 5.60 19.19 -13.18
C ARG A 22 6.25 20.28 -12.36
N SER A 23 7.52 20.11 -11.98
CA SER A 23 8.32 21.18 -11.36
C SER A 23 8.40 22.44 -12.21
N THR A 24 8.49 22.27 -13.54
CA THR A 24 8.48 23.40 -14.48
C THR A 24 7.16 24.16 -14.41
N ILE A 25 6.02 23.47 -14.33
CA ILE A 25 4.70 24.10 -14.17
C ILE A 25 4.61 24.84 -12.84
N LEU A 26 4.98 24.20 -11.72
CA LEU A 26 4.94 24.83 -10.39
C LEU A 26 5.80 26.11 -10.36
N ARG A 27 7.03 26.06 -10.87
CA ARG A 27 7.94 27.22 -10.92
C ARG A 27 7.42 28.34 -11.83
N SER A 28 6.66 28.02 -12.87
CA SER A 28 6.04 29.04 -13.75
C SER A 28 4.94 29.85 -13.04
N ILE A 29 4.34 29.28 -11.99
CA ILE A 29 3.35 29.98 -11.15
C ILE A 29 4.07 30.91 -10.17
N THR A 30 4.92 30.33 -9.32
CA THR A 30 5.78 31.07 -8.38
C THR A 30 6.86 30.16 -7.77
N PRO A 31 8.07 30.68 -7.45
CA PRO A 31 9.08 29.92 -6.72
C PRO A 31 8.64 29.43 -5.33
N GLU A 32 7.65 30.07 -4.71
CA GLU A 32 7.11 29.69 -3.39
C GLU A 32 6.50 28.28 -3.35
N LEU A 33 6.23 27.67 -4.52
CA LEU A 33 5.72 26.31 -4.64
C LEU A 33 6.83 25.24 -4.64
N GLU A 34 8.11 25.61 -4.50
CA GLU A 34 9.23 24.67 -4.41
C GLU A 34 9.02 23.57 -3.36
N PRO A 35 8.44 23.80 -2.17
CA PRO A 35 8.19 22.75 -1.19
C PRO A 35 7.29 21.61 -1.70
N LEU A 36 6.33 21.89 -2.60
CA LEU A 36 5.50 20.86 -3.21
C LEU A 36 6.32 19.91 -4.09
N ASP A 37 7.28 20.43 -4.87
CA ASP A 37 8.21 19.60 -5.67
C ASP A 37 9.15 18.80 -4.76
N VAL A 38 9.81 19.47 -3.82
CA VAL A 38 10.80 18.85 -2.91
C VAL A 38 10.17 17.72 -2.09
N PHE A 39 8.99 17.95 -1.52
CA PHE A 39 8.32 16.93 -0.69
C PHE A 39 7.75 15.81 -1.54
N SER A 40 7.22 16.08 -2.75
CA SER A 40 6.80 15.03 -3.69
C SER A 40 7.96 14.08 -4.00
N ARG A 41 9.14 14.62 -4.37
CA ARG A 41 10.34 13.81 -4.64
C ARG A 41 10.75 12.98 -3.42
N ARG A 42 10.67 13.55 -2.23
CA ARG A 42 10.99 12.84 -0.98
C ARG A 42 10.08 11.64 -0.76
N PHE A 43 8.76 11.79 -0.92
CA PHE A 43 7.80 10.69 -0.73
C PHE A 43 7.84 9.66 -1.86
N LEU A 44 8.32 10.06 -3.04
CA LEU A 44 8.47 9.21 -4.21
C LEU A 44 9.88 8.62 -4.36
N SER A 45 10.80 8.89 -3.44
CA SER A 45 12.13 8.29 -3.44
C SER A 45 12.16 6.95 -2.68
N GLY A 46 12.94 6.00 -3.19
CA GLY A 46 13.20 4.71 -2.52
C GLY A 46 11.98 3.80 -2.42
N GLY A 47 12.08 2.82 -1.51
CA GLY A 47 11.05 1.81 -1.29
C GLY A 47 11.22 0.56 -2.15
N LYS A 48 10.54 -0.53 -1.74
CA LYS A 48 10.63 -1.84 -2.42
C LYS A 48 9.80 -1.92 -3.69
N ARG A 49 8.99 -0.90 -3.99
CA ARG A 49 8.16 -0.77 -5.20
C ARG A 49 7.31 -2.02 -5.51
N PHE A 50 6.73 -2.65 -4.50
CA PHE A 50 5.98 -3.90 -4.69
C PHE A 50 4.80 -3.78 -5.65
N ARG A 51 4.06 -2.64 -5.63
CA ARG A 51 2.93 -2.42 -6.54
C ARG A 51 3.38 -2.34 -7.98
N ALA A 52 4.49 -1.66 -8.22
CA ALA A 52 5.13 -1.60 -9.53
C ALA A 52 5.61 -2.98 -10.00
N LEU A 53 6.23 -3.76 -9.10
CA LEU A 53 6.66 -5.13 -9.38
C LEU A 53 5.47 -6.04 -9.74
N PHE A 54 4.37 -5.99 -8.99
CA PHE A 54 3.18 -6.77 -9.30
C PHE A 54 2.53 -6.35 -10.62
N CYS A 55 2.47 -5.05 -10.93
CA CYS A 55 1.97 -4.55 -12.20
C CYS A 55 2.81 -5.08 -13.38
N TYR A 56 4.11 -4.97 -13.28
CA TYR A 56 5.02 -5.48 -14.30
C TYR A 56 4.89 -7.00 -14.49
N TRP A 57 4.87 -7.79 -13.41
CA TRP A 57 4.74 -9.24 -13.50
C TRP A 57 3.36 -9.69 -13.96
N GLY A 58 2.31 -8.90 -13.71
CA GLY A 58 0.99 -9.09 -14.30
C GLY A 58 1.01 -8.94 -15.81
N TRP A 59 1.73 -7.94 -16.33
CA TRP A 59 1.94 -7.72 -17.77
C TRP A 59 2.79 -8.85 -18.37
N GLU A 60 3.92 -9.19 -17.80
CA GLU A 60 4.81 -10.26 -18.28
C GLU A 60 4.14 -11.63 -18.23
N ALA A 61 3.23 -11.85 -17.30
CA ALA A 61 2.45 -13.09 -17.19
C ALA A 61 1.57 -13.34 -18.43
N VAL A 62 1.13 -12.28 -19.08
CA VAL A 62 0.31 -12.31 -20.30
C VAL A 62 1.15 -12.29 -21.56
N VAL A 63 2.11 -11.36 -21.65
CA VAL A 63 2.92 -11.14 -22.85
C VAL A 63 3.91 -12.29 -23.11
N GLY A 64 4.50 -12.84 -22.06
CA GLY A 64 5.28 -14.08 -22.09
C GLY A 64 6.54 -14.05 -22.94
N ARG A 65 7.08 -12.88 -23.23
CA ARG A 65 8.21 -12.73 -24.16
C ARG A 65 9.57 -13.03 -23.52
N GLY A 66 9.62 -13.30 -22.21
CA GLY A 66 10.91 -13.34 -21.49
C GLY A 66 11.64 -12.02 -21.71
N PHE A 67 10.92 -10.93 -21.47
CA PHE A 67 11.31 -9.58 -21.81
C PHE A 67 12.74 -9.30 -21.35
N ASP A 68 13.63 -9.05 -22.31
CA ASP A 68 14.87 -8.34 -22.04
C ASP A 68 14.57 -6.84 -22.07
N PRO A 69 14.43 -6.18 -20.90
CA PRO A 69 14.12 -4.75 -20.85
C PRO A 69 15.23 -3.87 -21.47
N PHE A 70 16.20 -4.46 -22.17
CA PHE A 70 17.44 -3.85 -22.66
C PHE A 70 17.72 -4.09 -24.15
N GLY A 71 16.81 -4.77 -24.86
CA GLY A 71 16.82 -4.76 -26.33
C GLY A 71 16.50 -3.36 -26.86
N ASP A 72 17.01 -2.97 -28.03
CA ASP A 72 16.85 -1.62 -28.59
C ASP A 72 15.38 -1.16 -28.77
N ASP A 73 14.39 -2.07 -28.81
CA ASP A 73 12.95 -1.78 -28.85
C ASP A 73 12.24 -1.93 -27.49
N ALA A 74 12.94 -2.40 -26.47
CA ALA A 74 12.37 -2.81 -25.19
C ALA A 74 11.78 -1.62 -24.39
N GLU A 75 12.41 -0.45 -24.42
CA GLU A 75 11.93 0.73 -23.71
C GLU A 75 10.58 1.21 -24.26
N ARG A 76 10.37 1.13 -25.58
CA ARG A 76 9.10 1.49 -26.21
C ARG A 76 7.98 0.51 -25.87
N ASP A 77 8.27 -0.77 -25.88
CA ASP A 77 7.29 -1.83 -25.60
C ASP A 77 6.89 -1.85 -24.12
N ALA A 78 7.81 -1.48 -23.20
CA ALA A 78 7.54 -1.43 -21.77
C ALA A 78 6.99 -0.09 -21.29
N PHE A 79 7.03 0.98 -22.07
CA PHE A 79 6.61 2.31 -21.65
C PHE A 79 5.20 2.33 -21.04
N PRO A 80 4.16 1.67 -21.61
CA PRO A 80 2.82 1.63 -21.03
C PRO A 80 2.79 1.03 -19.62
N VAL A 81 3.44 -0.12 -19.43
CA VAL A 81 3.43 -0.81 -18.13
C VAL A 81 4.31 -0.10 -17.11
N VAL A 82 5.45 0.50 -17.51
CA VAL A 82 6.30 1.29 -16.62
C VAL A 82 5.59 2.56 -16.17
N SER A 83 4.87 3.25 -17.08
CA SER A 83 4.05 4.42 -16.73
C SER A 83 2.91 4.05 -15.76
N ALA A 84 2.20 2.95 -16.01
CA ALA A 84 1.16 2.47 -15.09
C ALA A 84 1.72 2.03 -13.73
N ALA A 85 2.88 1.36 -13.71
CA ALA A 85 3.59 1.01 -12.48
C ALA A 85 4.03 2.26 -11.70
N SER A 86 4.49 3.30 -12.39
CA SER A 86 4.83 4.60 -11.81
C SER A 86 3.59 5.31 -11.25
N ALA A 87 2.47 5.27 -11.99
CA ALA A 87 1.19 5.81 -11.54
C ALA A 87 0.71 5.17 -10.22
N LEU A 88 0.86 3.83 -10.08
CA LEU A 88 0.55 3.13 -8.83
C LEU A 88 1.41 3.60 -7.65
N GLU A 89 2.69 3.89 -7.88
CA GLU A 89 3.59 4.37 -6.83
C GLU A 89 3.30 5.83 -6.45
N VAL A 90 2.94 6.68 -7.42
CA VAL A 90 2.52 8.07 -7.16
C VAL A 90 1.18 8.08 -6.40
N PHE A 91 0.22 7.24 -6.82
CA PHE A 91 -1.03 7.05 -6.07
C PHE A 91 -0.77 6.57 -4.64
N HIS A 92 0.18 5.64 -4.47
CA HIS A 92 0.55 5.16 -3.13
C HIS A 92 1.14 6.26 -2.26
N ALA A 93 1.97 7.15 -2.82
CA ALA A 93 2.48 8.29 -2.07
C ALA A 93 1.35 9.24 -1.63
N ALA A 94 0.38 9.52 -2.49
CA ALA A 94 -0.82 10.29 -2.14
C ALA A 94 -1.60 9.64 -0.99
N ALA A 95 -1.86 8.33 -1.11
CA ALA A 95 -2.55 7.56 -0.08
C ALA A 95 -1.82 7.63 1.28
N LEU A 96 -0.49 7.51 1.30
CA LEU A 96 0.30 7.62 2.52
C LEU A 96 0.26 9.02 3.13
N VAL A 97 0.30 10.08 2.30
CA VAL A 97 0.19 11.47 2.77
C VAL A 97 -1.15 11.72 3.45
N HIS A 98 -2.25 11.21 2.87
CA HIS A 98 -3.57 11.33 3.47
C HIS A 98 -3.76 10.44 4.69
N ASP A 99 -3.24 9.20 4.66
CA ASP A 99 -3.30 8.23 5.76
C ASP A 99 -2.60 8.77 7.02
N ASP A 100 -1.37 9.29 6.88
CA ASP A 100 -0.63 9.92 7.98
C ASP A 100 -1.41 11.07 8.64
N LEU A 101 -2.19 11.80 7.85
CA LEU A 101 -3.00 12.90 8.34
C LEU A 101 -4.25 12.40 9.07
N ILE A 102 -4.89 11.36 8.57
CA ILE A 102 -6.07 10.71 9.14
C ILE A 102 -5.71 10.05 10.47
N ASP A 103 -4.61 9.30 10.50
CA ASP A 103 -4.14 8.54 11.66
C ASP A 103 -3.36 9.41 12.68
N ASN A 104 -3.13 10.70 12.38
CA ASN A 104 -2.26 11.61 13.13
C ASN A 104 -0.84 11.06 13.33
N SER A 105 -0.31 10.34 12.35
CA SER A 105 1.03 9.76 12.38
C SER A 105 2.08 10.83 12.08
N ASP A 106 2.94 11.14 13.05
CA ASP A 106 3.97 12.17 12.92
C ASP A 106 5.14 11.76 12.05
N THR A 107 5.34 10.46 11.87
CA THR A 107 6.50 9.89 11.16
C THR A 107 6.11 8.83 10.15
N ARG A 108 6.85 8.76 9.04
CA ARG A 108 6.74 7.74 8.01
C ARG A 108 8.14 7.26 7.60
N ARG A 109 8.42 5.94 7.70
CA ARG A 109 9.72 5.35 7.36
C ARG A 109 10.90 6.00 8.10
N GLY A 110 10.72 6.32 9.39
CA GLY A 110 11.74 6.97 10.22
C GLY A 110 11.99 8.45 9.92
N ALA A 111 11.15 9.08 9.10
CA ALA A 111 11.23 10.50 8.74
C ALA A 111 9.90 11.21 9.05
N PRO A 112 9.88 12.56 9.20
CA PRO A 112 8.65 13.30 9.43
C PRO A 112 7.62 13.09 8.30
N ALA A 113 6.34 12.95 8.68
CA ALA A 113 5.20 12.93 7.77
C ALA A 113 5.01 14.28 7.06
N ALA A 114 4.22 14.31 5.98
CA ALA A 114 4.07 15.50 5.14
C ALA A 114 3.60 16.73 5.92
N HIS A 115 2.57 16.58 6.76
CA HIS A 115 2.04 17.69 7.55
C HIS A 115 3.08 18.24 8.54
N ARG A 116 3.95 17.41 9.10
CA ARG A 116 5.04 17.86 9.99
C ARG A 116 6.15 18.58 9.25
N LEU A 117 6.40 18.24 7.99
CA LEU A 117 7.36 18.99 7.14
C LEU A 117 6.85 20.41 6.84
N PHE A 118 5.59 20.56 6.45
CA PHE A 118 4.99 21.86 6.19
C PHE A 118 4.83 22.68 7.48
N GLU A 119 4.48 22.06 8.60
CA GLU A 119 4.45 22.70 9.91
C GLU A 119 5.81 23.28 10.29
N ALA A 120 6.88 22.50 10.13
CA ALA A 120 8.25 22.93 10.39
C ALA A 120 8.66 24.11 9.49
N GLN A 121 8.30 24.07 8.19
CA GLN A 121 8.52 25.17 7.25
C GLN A 121 7.85 26.45 7.73
N HIS A 122 6.57 26.39 8.11
CA HIS A 122 5.82 27.53 8.62
C HIS A 122 6.48 28.14 9.87
N ALA A 123 6.85 27.28 10.82
CA ALA A 123 7.49 27.71 12.07
C ALA A 123 8.86 28.37 11.83
N GLN A 124 9.69 27.79 10.94
CA GLN A 124 11.00 28.34 10.57
C GLN A 124 10.89 29.69 9.85
N ALA A 125 9.86 29.87 9.02
CA ALA A 125 9.61 31.11 8.30
C ALA A 125 9.01 32.22 9.19
N GLY A 126 8.58 31.87 10.41
CA GLY A 126 7.96 32.82 11.34
C GLY A 126 6.61 33.37 10.83
N TRP A 127 5.87 32.57 10.05
CA TRP A 127 4.58 32.99 9.50
C TRP A 127 3.51 33.12 10.59
N LEU A 128 2.47 33.86 10.28
CA LEU A 128 1.37 34.11 11.23
C LEU A 128 0.40 32.91 11.27
N ARG A 129 -0.32 32.80 12.38
CA ARG A 129 -1.34 31.76 12.67
C ARG A 129 -0.70 30.39 13.03
N SER A 130 -1.53 29.34 13.05
CA SER A 130 -1.16 28.01 13.49
C SER A 130 -0.31 27.29 12.43
N SER A 131 0.89 26.86 12.82
CA SER A 131 1.76 26.04 11.99
C SER A 131 1.17 24.63 11.76
N ASP A 132 0.49 24.05 12.75
CA ASP A 132 -0.20 22.75 12.61
C ASP A 132 -1.32 22.82 11.56
N GLU A 133 -2.20 23.84 11.63
CA GLU A 133 -3.27 24.03 10.63
C GLU A 133 -2.71 24.20 9.22
N PHE A 134 -1.63 24.99 9.08
CA PHE A 134 -0.94 25.13 7.79
C PHE A 134 -0.36 23.82 7.30
N GLY A 135 0.29 23.07 8.19
CA GLY A 135 0.87 21.74 7.89
C GLY A 135 -0.18 20.77 7.37
N ARG A 136 -1.31 20.66 8.08
CA ARG A 136 -2.42 19.78 7.71
C ARG A 136 -3.06 20.18 6.38
N ALA A 137 -3.36 21.45 6.19
CA ALA A 137 -3.96 21.95 4.94
C ALA A 137 -3.02 21.73 3.73
N SER A 138 -1.73 21.99 3.90
CA SER A 138 -0.73 21.80 2.85
C SER A 138 -0.52 20.33 2.49
N ALA A 139 -0.58 19.44 3.48
CA ALA A 139 -0.50 17.99 3.24
C ALA A 139 -1.72 17.46 2.46
N ILE A 140 -2.94 17.94 2.73
CA ILE A 140 -4.13 17.62 1.92
C ILE A 140 -3.87 17.98 0.46
N LEU A 141 -3.42 19.22 0.19
CA LEU A 141 -3.16 19.67 -1.18
C LEU A 141 -2.03 18.90 -1.87
N LEU A 142 -0.99 18.51 -1.13
CA LEU A 142 0.07 17.66 -1.66
C LEU A 142 -0.48 16.28 -2.06
N GLY A 143 -1.31 15.68 -1.22
CA GLY A 143 -1.97 14.41 -1.52
C GLY A 143 -2.87 14.50 -2.76
N ASP A 144 -3.68 15.56 -2.88
CA ASP A 144 -4.54 15.82 -4.04
C ASP A 144 -3.74 16.02 -5.33
N LEU A 145 -2.62 16.73 -5.24
CA LEU A 145 -1.71 16.93 -6.36
C LEU A 145 -1.12 15.60 -6.85
N LEU A 146 -0.64 14.76 -5.93
CA LEU A 146 -0.14 13.42 -6.25
C LEU A 146 -1.23 12.52 -6.83
N LEU A 147 -2.49 12.61 -6.37
CA LEU A 147 -3.63 11.90 -6.98
C LEU A 147 -3.82 12.30 -8.44
N GLY A 148 -3.85 13.60 -8.74
CA GLY A 148 -3.94 14.09 -10.11
C GLY A 148 -2.78 13.61 -10.98
N TRP A 149 -1.56 13.69 -10.49
CA TRP A 149 -0.35 13.25 -11.19
C TRP A 149 -0.33 11.73 -11.44
N SER A 150 -0.92 10.94 -10.54
CA SER A 150 -1.06 9.49 -10.79
C SER A 150 -1.97 9.19 -11.98
N ASP A 151 -3.05 9.96 -12.16
CA ASP A 151 -3.94 9.84 -13.34
C ASP A 151 -3.20 10.23 -14.63
N GLU A 152 -2.46 11.34 -14.61
CA GLU A 152 -1.70 11.81 -15.76
C GLU A 152 -0.65 10.77 -16.22
N LEU A 153 0.12 10.20 -15.28
CA LEU A 153 1.09 9.14 -15.57
C LEU A 153 0.45 7.89 -16.17
N LEU A 154 -0.70 7.49 -15.65
CA LEU A 154 -1.46 6.37 -16.22
C LEU A 154 -1.91 6.68 -17.64
N ASP A 155 -2.48 7.87 -17.86
CA ASP A 155 -2.99 8.27 -19.17
C ASP A 155 -1.89 8.31 -20.22
N GLU A 156 -0.73 8.88 -19.91
CA GLU A 156 0.44 8.89 -20.80
C GLU A 156 0.85 7.47 -21.22
N GLY A 157 0.82 6.51 -20.28
CA GLY A 157 1.10 5.10 -20.61
C GLY A 157 0.02 4.47 -21.48
N LEU A 158 -1.26 4.68 -21.13
CA LEU A 158 -2.38 4.09 -21.87
C LEU A 158 -2.58 4.70 -23.27
N ASP A 159 -2.25 5.97 -23.45
CA ASP A 159 -2.30 6.63 -24.77
C ASP A 159 -1.25 6.08 -25.74
N ALA A 160 -0.11 5.62 -25.22
CA ALA A 160 0.91 4.94 -26.01
C ALA A 160 0.52 3.50 -26.40
N LEU A 161 -0.53 2.92 -25.78
CA LEU A 161 -0.97 1.57 -26.07
C LEU A 161 -1.79 1.50 -27.36
N GLY A 162 -1.35 0.68 -28.32
CA GLY A 162 -2.04 0.50 -29.60
C GLY A 162 -3.43 -0.14 -29.47
N ASP A 163 -3.63 -1.01 -28.48
CA ASP A 163 -4.91 -1.67 -28.20
C ASP A 163 -5.81 -0.78 -27.31
N ARG A 164 -6.78 -0.16 -27.94
CA ARG A 164 -7.76 0.70 -27.24
C ARG A 164 -8.72 -0.07 -26.31
N ALA A 165 -8.93 -1.37 -26.52
CA ALA A 165 -9.75 -2.18 -25.61
C ALA A 165 -8.96 -2.50 -24.32
N ALA A 166 -7.70 -2.90 -24.45
CA ALA A 166 -6.79 -3.09 -23.34
C ALA A 166 -6.60 -1.80 -22.53
N ALA A 167 -6.40 -0.65 -23.20
CA ALA A 167 -6.28 0.65 -22.53
C ALA A 167 -7.53 1.00 -21.68
N ARG A 168 -8.75 0.78 -22.25
CA ARG A 168 -9.99 1.01 -21.49
C ARG A 168 -10.15 0.06 -20.30
N ALA A 169 -9.80 -1.21 -20.47
CA ALA A 169 -9.89 -2.20 -19.39
C ALA A 169 -8.90 -1.84 -18.26
N ALA A 170 -7.67 -1.49 -18.59
CA ALA A 170 -6.65 -1.04 -17.65
C ALA A 170 -7.10 0.23 -16.90
N ARG A 171 -7.63 1.23 -17.61
CA ARG A 171 -8.18 2.45 -16.97
C ARG A 171 -9.33 2.10 -16.02
N SER A 172 -10.26 1.24 -16.43
CA SER A 172 -11.39 0.83 -15.61
C SER A 172 -10.91 0.11 -14.33
N GLU A 173 -9.88 -0.72 -14.42
CA GLU A 173 -9.27 -1.38 -13.26
C GLU A 173 -8.67 -0.38 -12.27
N PHE A 174 -7.90 0.59 -12.76
CA PHE A 174 -7.29 1.61 -11.91
C PHE A 174 -8.35 2.47 -11.19
N VAL A 175 -9.39 2.90 -11.90
CA VAL A 175 -10.50 3.67 -11.31
C VAL A 175 -11.26 2.85 -10.26
N ARG A 176 -11.49 1.55 -10.53
CA ARG A 176 -12.11 0.64 -9.56
C ARG A 176 -11.24 0.48 -8.32
N MET A 177 -9.94 0.23 -8.49
CA MET A 177 -8.99 0.13 -7.39
C MET A 177 -9.03 1.36 -6.48
N ARG A 178 -9.03 2.57 -7.06
CA ARG A 178 -9.11 3.83 -6.30
C ARG A 178 -10.39 3.93 -5.48
N THR A 179 -11.53 3.57 -6.07
CA THR A 179 -12.82 3.55 -5.36
C THR A 179 -12.79 2.56 -4.20
N GLU A 180 -12.30 1.33 -4.46
CA GLU A 180 -12.28 0.26 -3.47
C GLU A 180 -11.34 0.59 -2.30
N VAL A 181 -10.12 1.12 -2.56
CA VAL A 181 -9.18 1.48 -1.47
C VAL A 181 -9.67 2.66 -0.65
N THR A 182 -10.29 3.67 -1.28
CA THR A 182 -10.87 4.81 -0.55
C THR A 182 -12.03 4.37 0.34
N ALA A 183 -12.90 3.48 -0.17
CA ALA A 183 -13.95 2.87 0.64
C ALA A 183 -13.38 2.00 1.76
N GLY A 184 -12.29 1.26 1.50
CA GLY A 184 -11.56 0.48 2.49
C GLY A 184 -10.98 1.35 3.61
N GLN A 185 -10.40 2.50 3.29
CA GLN A 185 -9.92 3.47 4.27
C GLN A 185 -11.07 4.02 5.14
N TYR A 186 -12.21 4.33 4.53
CA TYR A 186 -13.39 4.76 5.29
C TYR A 186 -13.90 3.66 6.23
N LEU A 187 -13.88 2.39 5.80
CA LEU A 187 -14.27 1.26 6.64
C LEU A 187 -13.32 1.08 7.84
N ASP A 188 -12.03 1.37 7.67
CA ASP A 188 -11.03 1.31 8.75
C ASP A 188 -11.35 2.37 9.82
N ILE A 189 -11.49 3.64 9.42
CA ILE A 189 -11.91 4.72 10.33
C ILE A 189 -13.22 4.37 11.04
N LEU A 190 -14.21 3.85 10.28
CA LEU A 190 -15.50 3.46 10.84
C LEU A 190 -15.36 2.30 11.85
N ALA A 191 -14.44 1.37 11.61
CA ALA A 191 -14.17 0.26 12.52
C ALA A 191 -13.60 0.78 13.85
N GLU A 192 -12.65 1.69 13.82
CA GLU A 192 -12.04 2.31 14.99
C GLU A 192 -13.07 3.09 15.84
N GLN A 193 -14.00 3.78 15.20
CA GLN A 193 -14.98 4.61 15.90
C GLN A 193 -16.22 3.84 16.39
N SER A 194 -16.66 2.81 15.66
CA SER A 194 -17.95 2.14 15.90
C SER A 194 -17.84 0.72 16.46
N TRP A 195 -16.65 0.22 16.79
CA TRP A 195 -16.42 -1.16 17.21
C TRP A 195 -17.32 -1.58 18.39
N HIS A 196 -17.54 -0.71 19.37
CA HIS A 196 -18.32 -0.97 20.57
C HIS A 196 -19.82 -1.23 20.29
N THR A 197 -20.31 -0.84 19.12
CA THR A 197 -21.70 -1.06 18.69
C THR A 197 -21.90 -2.39 17.95
N ARG A 198 -20.84 -3.17 17.75
CA ARG A 198 -20.82 -4.38 16.92
C ARG A 198 -20.58 -5.63 17.76
N SER A 199 -21.19 -6.76 17.36
CA SER A 199 -20.83 -8.07 17.90
C SER A 199 -19.40 -8.46 17.53
N ASP A 200 -18.81 -9.43 18.22
CA ASP A 200 -17.45 -9.91 17.92
C ASP A 200 -17.34 -10.47 16.50
N GLU A 201 -18.33 -11.27 16.06
CA GLU A 201 -18.40 -11.77 14.67
C GLU A 201 -18.44 -10.63 13.64
N ALA A 202 -19.20 -9.56 13.93
CA ALA A 202 -19.26 -8.41 13.04
C ALA A 202 -17.96 -7.60 13.04
N GLN A 203 -17.20 -7.55 14.13
CA GLN A 203 -15.88 -6.92 14.20
C GLN A 203 -14.88 -7.72 13.36
N ARG A 204 -14.84 -9.05 13.48
CA ARG A 204 -13.98 -9.93 12.68
C ARG A 204 -14.28 -9.78 11.16
N ALA A 205 -15.57 -9.83 10.79
CA ALA A 205 -15.99 -9.63 9.41
C ALA A 205 -15.65 -8.22 8.88
N THR A 206 -15.63 -7.22 9.75
CA THR A 206 -15.21 -5.85 9.38
C THR A 206 -13.70 -5.78 9.15
N ALA A 207 -12.89 -6.35 10.05
CA ALA A 207 -11.44 -6.43 9.88
C ALA A 207 -11.06 -7.14 8.58
N GLU A 208 -11.72 -8.23 8.22
CA GLU A 208 -11.53 -8.92 6.95
C GLU A 208 -11.83 -8.02 5.73
N ARG A 209 -12.91 -7.23 5.78
CA ARG A 209 -13.23 -6.28 4.71
C ARG A 209 -12.19 -5.17 4.61
N VAL A 210 -11.71 -4.64 5.74
CA VAL A 210 -10.65 -3.63 5.76
C VAL A 210 -9.39 -4.20 5.11
N ILE A 211 -8.93 -5.37 5.51
CA ILE A 211 -7.78 -6.06 4.89
C ILE A 211 -8.00 -6.20 3.38
N THR A 212 -9.19 -6.66 2.97
CA THR A 212 -9.51 -6.90 1.56
C THR A 212 -9.42 -5.62 0.73
N TYR A 213 -10.11 -4.56 1.14
CA TYR A 213 -10.32 -3.37 0.31
C TYR A 213 -9.28 -2.27 0.54
N LYS A 214 -8.81 -2.04 1.78
CA LYS A 214 -7.75 -1.06 2.06
C LYS A 214 -6.38 -1.55 1.61
N ALA A 215 -6.11 -2.88 1.72
CA ALA A 215 -4.76 -3.40 1.55
C ALA A 215 -4.60 -4.44 0.42
N ALA A 216 -5.26 -5.59 0.48
CA ALA A 216 -4.98 -6.74 -0.36
C ALA A 216 -5.22 -6.48 -1.84
N LYS A 217 -6.40 -5.99 -2.19
CA LYS A 217 -6.75 -5.64 -3.57
C LYS A 217 -5.85 -4.55 -4.12
N TYR A 218 -5.70 -3.50 -3.38
CA TYR A 218 -4.93 -2.32 -3.77
C TYR A 218 -3.44 -2.61 -3.94
N SER A 219 -2.84 -3.42 -3.06
CA SER A 219 -1.39 -3.62 -3.05
C SER A 219 -0.93 -4.75 -3.97
N VAL A 220 -1.79 -5.73 -4.29
CA VAL A 220 -1.39 -6.93 -5.03
C VAL A 220 -2.35 -7.26 -6.17
N GLU A 221 -3.64 -7.50 -5.89
CA GLU A 221 -4.61 -7.97 -6.90
C GLU A 221 -4.76 -6.99 -8.06
N SER A 222 -5.09 -5.73 -7.77
CA SER A 222 -5.32 -4.71 -8.80
C SER A 222 -4.07 -4.34 -9.59
N PRO A 223 -2.87 -4.19 -8.98
CA PRO A 223 -1.63 -4.04 -9.75
C PRO A 223 -1.38 -5.18 -10.74
N LEU A 224 -1.55 -6.44 -10.33
CA LEU A 224 -1.42 -7.60 -11.22
C LEU A 224 -2.43 -7.55 -12.37
N ALA A 225 -3.70 -7.29 -12.07
CA ALA A 225 -4.76 -7.20 -13.06
C ALA A 225 -4.53 -6.02 -14.03
N LEU A 226 -4.08 -4.86 -13.53
CA LEU A 226 -3.73 -3.69 -14.33
C LEU A 226 -2.65 -4.04 -15.36
N GLY A 227 -1.57 -4.67 -14.91
CA GLY A 227 -0.52 -5.15 -15.80
C GLY A 227 -1.04 -6.16 -16.82
N GLY A 228 -1.83 -7.12 -16.38
CA GLY A 228 -2.47 -8.10 -17.25
C GLY A 228 -3.35 -7.48 -18.33
N PHE A 229 -4.15 -6.47 -18.01
CA PHE A 229 -4.95 -5.72 -19.00
C PHE A 229 -4.08 -4.95 -19.99
N ILE A 230 -3.00 -4.32 -19.55
CA ILE A 230 -2.04 -3.64 -20.42
C ILE A 230 -1.40 -4.63 -21.40
N GLY A 231 -1.15 -5.89 -20.96
CA GLY A 231 -0.66 -6.97 -21.82
C GLY A 231 -1.70 -7.55 -22.78
N GLY A 232 -2.96 -7.10 -22.74
CA GLY A 232 -4.05 -7.67 -23.55
C GLY A 232 -4.52 -9.04 -23.07
N GLY A 233 -4.46 -9.29 -21.77
CA GLY A 233 -4.80 -10.57 -21.14
C GLY A 233 -6.24 -11.02 -21.39
N THR A 234 -6.43 -12.35 -21.58
CA THR A 234 -7.76 -12.94 -21.63
C THR A 234 -8.44 -12.92 -20.27
N THR A 235 -9.74 -13.14 -20.22
CA THR A 235 -10.49 -13.23 -18.97
C THR A 235 -9.89 -14.28 -18.03
N GLU A 236 -9.53 -15.46 -18.57
CA GLU A 236 -8.94 -16.54 -17.79
C GLU A 236 -7.58 -16.17 -17.19
N GLN A 237 -6.77 -15.39 -17.94
CA GLN A 237 -5.48 -14.89 -17.43
C GLN A 237 -5.67 -13.86 -16.32
N ILE A 238 -6.60 -12.94 -16.51
CA ILE A 238 -6.92 -11.92 -15.48
C ILE A 238 -7.49 -12.58 -14.22
N ASP A 239 -8.40 -13.55 -14.36
CA ASP A 239 -8.97 -14.30 -13.25
C ASP A 239 -7.88 -15.08 -12.48
N ALA A 240 -6.92 -15.68 -13.18
CA ALA A 240 -5.77 -16.35 -12.56
C ALA A 240 -4.89 -15.38 -11.78
N LEU A 241 -4.61 -14.19 -12.33
CA LEU A 241 -3.84 -13.13 -11.64
C LEU A 241 -4.56 -12.64 -10.37
N ARG A 242 -5.89 -12.52 -10.40
CA ARG A 242 -6.70 -12.18 -9.25
C ARG A 242 -6.74 -13.28 -8.19
N ALA A 243 -6.93 -14.53 -8.64
CA ALA A 243 -6.94 -15.70 -7.76
C ALA A 243 -5.59 -15.88 -7.03
N PHE A 244 -4.49 -15.49 -7.65
CA PHE A 244 -3.17 -15.40 -7.01
C PHE A 244 -3.05 -14.20 -6.10
N GLY A 245 -3.45 -13.01 -6.59
CA GLY A 245 -3.12 -11.71 -5.98
C GLY A 245 -3.90 -11.43 -4.70
N LEU A 246 -5.19 -11.74 -4.64
CA LEU A 246 -6.02 -11.45 -3.48
C LEU A 246 -5.55 -12.20 -2.23
N PRO A 247 -5.37 -13.54 -2.25
CA PRO A 247 -4.86 -14.26 -1.08
C PRO A 247 -3.47 -13.79 -0.66
N LEU A 248 -2.58 -13.51 -1.62
CA LEU A 248 -1.25 -12.99 -1.28
C LEU A 248 -1.31 -11.63 -0.58
N GLY A 249 -2.18 -10.74 -1.06
CA GLY A 249 -2.42 -9.44 -0.44
C GLY A 249 -3.01 -9.55 0.97
N MET A 250 -3.91 -10.52 1.20
CA MET A 250 -4.43 -10.85 2.52
C MET A 250 -3.31 -11.30 3.46
N ALA A 251 -2.48 -12.24 3.03
CA ALA A 251 -1.32 -12.71 3.80
C ALA A 251 -0.34 -11.58 4.14
N TYR A 252 -0.12 -10.68 3.18
CA TYR A 252 0.74 -9.52 3.36
C TYR A 252 0.24 -8.60 4.47
N GLN A 253 -1.07 -8.25 4.46
CA GLN A 253 -1.64 -7.35 5.45
C GLN A 253 -1.72 -8.01 6.83
N LEU A 254 -2.12 -9.28 6.92
CA LEU A 254 -2.09 -10.02 8.19
C LEU A 254 -0.69 -10.04 8.82
N ARG A 255 0.36 -10.14 8.00
CA ARG A 255 1.74 -10.05 8.46
C ARG A 255 2.08 -8.63 8.94
N ASP A 256 1.64 -7.61 8.22
CA ASP A 256 1.85 -6.21 8.59
C ASP A 256 1.17 -5.89 9.93
N ASP A 257 -0.06 -6.37 10.14
CA ASP A 257 -0.80 -6.22 11.41
C ASP A 257 -0.07 -6.89 12.60
N LEU A 258 0.56 -8.05 12.39
CA LEU A 258 1.42 -8.67 13.41
C LEU A 258 2.64 -7.80 13.71
N LEU A 259 3.27 -7.25 12.68
CA LEU A 259 4.44 -6.38 12.83
C LEU A 259 4.08 -5.04 13.47
N GLY A 260 2.90 -4.49 13.24
CA GLY A 260 2.39 -3.27 13.88
C GLY A 260 2.27 -3.40 15.40
N VAL A 261 2.00 -4.61 15.89
CA VAL A 261 1.90 -4.90 17.33
C VAL A 261 3.23 -5.42 17.91
N PHE A 262 3.91 -6.35 17.26
CA PHE A 262 5.05 -7.10 17.80
C PHE A 262 6.40 -6.80 17.10
N GLY A 263 6.39 -6.01 16.03
CA GLY A 263 7.57 -5.77 15.20
C GLY A 263 8.69 -5.05 15.94
N ASP A 264 9.93 -5.35 15.52
CA ASP A 264 11.11 -4.64 15.97
C ASP A 264 11.18 -3.26 15.28
N PRO A 265 11.32 -2.16 16.04
CA PRO A 265 11.46 -0.82 15.47
C PRO A 265 12.60 -0.67 14.45
N GLU A 266 13.70 -1.40 14.64
CA GLU A 266 14.86 -1.37 13.71
C GLU A 266 14.51 -1.95 12.33
N VAL A 267 13.49 -2.82 12.28
CA VAL A 267 13.05 -3.48 11.05
C VAL A 267 11.85 -2.79 10.43
N THR A 268 10.88 -2.40 11.26
CA THR A 268 9.62 -1.79 10.81
C THR A 268 9.76 -0.29 10.49
N GLY A 269 10.73 0.39 11.11
CA GLY A 269 10.88 1.84 11.03
C GLY A 269 9.80 2.61 11.80
N LYS A 270 8.98 1.91 12.59
CA LYS A 270 7.94 2.46 13.47
C LYS A 270 8.15 1.97 14.91
N PRO A 271 7.67 2.69 15.94
CA PRO A 271 7.72 2.21 17.32
C PRO A 271 6.98 0.88 17.48
N SER A 272 7.45 -0.03 18.32
CA SER A 272 6.73 -1.27 18.63
C SER A 272 5.37 -0.95 19.26
N GLY A 273 4.32 -1.62 18.80
CA GLY A 273 2.96 -1.39 19.27
C GLY A 273 2.32 -0.08 18.77
N ASP A 274 2.78 0.45 17.65
CA ASP A 274 2.21 1.65 17.02
C ASP A 274 0.71 1.47 16.74
N ASP A 275 0.32 0.32 16.18
CA ASP A 275 -1.09 -0.02 15.93
C ASP A 275 -1.96 -0.04 17.21
N LEU A 276 -1.35 -0.32 18.37
CA LEU A 276 -2.06 -0.25 19.65
C LEU A 276 -2.33 1.20 20.06
N ARG A 277 -1.39 2.13 19.80
CA ARG A 277 -1.58 3.55 20.06
C ARG A 277 -2.56 4.18 19.07
N GLU A 278 -2.48 3.80 17.81
CA GLU A 278 -3.41 4.25 16.76
C GLU A 278 -4.84 3.69 16.96
N GLY A 279 -5.01 2.63 17.76
CA GLY A 279 -6.33 2.04 18.03
C GLY A 279 -6.85 1.15 16.92
N LYS A 280 -5.97 0.62 16.07
CA LYS A 280 -6.31 -0.22 14.91
C LYS A 280 -7.11 -1.46 15.33
N ARG A 281 -8.28 -1.65 14.74
CA ARG A 281 -9.17 -2.80 14.99
C ARG A 281 -8.90 -3.93 13.99
N THR A 282 -7.65 -4.40 14.02
CA THR A 282 -7.15 -5.45 13.10
C THR A 282 -7.77 -6.81 13.37
N MET A 283 -7.55 -7.77 12.48
CA MET A 283 -7.96 -9.16 12.67
C MET A 283 -7.33 -9.78 13.92
N LEU A 284 -6.07 -9.45 14.21
CA LEU A 284 -5.37 -9.87 15.43
C LEU A 284 -6.10 -9.42 16.70
N VAL A 285 -6.47 -8.13 16.75
CA VAL A 285 -7.21 -7.56 17.89
C VAL A 285 -8.60 -8.18 18.00
N ALA A 286 -9.31 -8.39 16.91
CA ALA A 286 -10.64 -8.99 16.90
C ALA A 286 -10.62 -10.41 17.47
N ILE A 287 -9.67 -11.27 17.04
CA ILE A 287 -9.50 -12.63 17.53
C ILE A 287 -9.11 -12.65 19.02
N ALA A 288 -8.15 -11.79 19.41
CA ALA A 288 -7.73 -11.72 20.80
C ALA A 288 -8.89 -11.32 21.72
N ARG A 289 -9.62 -10.29 21.32
CA ARG A 289 -10.76 -9.75 22.08
C ARG A 289 -11.88 -10.78 22.27
N GLU A 290 -12.19 -11.57 21.23
CA GLU A 290 -13.19 -12.66 21.27
C GLU A 290 -12.84 -13.71 22.34
N ARG A 291 -11.55 -13.99 22.56
CA ARG A 291 -11.05 -15.04 23.48
C ARG A 291 -10.80 -14.56 24.91
N LEU A 292 -10.73 -13.25 25.11
CA LEU A 292 -10.45 -12.70 26.44
C LEU A 292 -11.64 -12.81 27.39
N ALA A 293 -11.35 -13.12 28.65
CA ALA A 293 -12.30 -12.97 29.75
C ALA A 293 -12.70 -11.49 29.94
N PRO A 294 -13.87 -11.19 30.55
CA PRO A 294 -14.38 -9.81 30.65
C PRO A 294 -13.41 -8.75 31.20
N GLY A 295 -12.62 -9.09 32.23
CA GLY A 295 -11.67 -8.15 32.82
C GLY A 295 -10.54 -7.72 31.88
N PRO A 296 -9.72 -8.65 31.36
CA PRO A 296 -8.69 -8.34 30.38
C PRO A 296 -9.25 -7.75 29.07
N ARG A 297 -10.45 -8.15 28.65
CA ARG A 297 -11.12 -7.59 27.49
C ARG A 297 -11.45 -6.10 27.67
N ASN A 298 -12.02 -5.73 28.82
CA ASN A 298 -12.33 -4.34 29.11
C ASN A 298 -11.04 -3.48 29.16
N LEU A 299 -9.97 -4.02 29.72
CA LEU A 299 -8.68 -3.34 29.77
C LEU A 299 -8.08 -3.14 28.35
N LEU A 300 -8.16 -4.13 27.47
CA LEU A 300 -7.76 -4.00 26.08
C LEU A 300 -8.59 -2.89 25.39
N ASP A 301 -9.92 -2.92 25.58
CA ASP A 301 -10.83 -1.95 24.96
C ASP A 301 -10.62 -0.52 25.47
N GLU A 302 -10.21 -0.35 26.74
CA GLU A 302 -9.93 0.96 27.34
C GLU A 302 -8.60 1.56 26.86
N LEU A 303 -7.57 0.72 26.72
CA LEU A 303 -6.22 1.18 26.41
C LEU A 303 -5.96 1.30 24.89
N LEU A 304 -6.65 0.52 24.06
CA LEU A 304 -6.43 0.52 22.62
C LEU A 304 -6.89 1.86 22.00
N GLY A 305 -5.94 2.59 21.42
CA GLY A 305 -6.15 3.93 20.85
C GLY A 305 -5.79 5.08 21.79
N ASP A 306 -5.15 4.79 22.91
CA ASP A 306 -4.56 5.81 23.79
C ASP A 306 -3.17 6.21 23.22
N PRO A 307 -2.99 7.43 22.72
CA PRO A 307 -1.72 7.88 22.17
C PRO A 307 -0.60 7.98 23.23
N ASP A 308 -0.97 8.08 24.52
CA ASP A 308 -0.05 8.23 25.64
C ASP A 308 0.33 6.87 26.29
N LEU A 309 0.02 5.73 25.62
CA LEU A 309 0.43 4.40 26.08
C LEU A 309 1.92 4.36 26.40
N THR A 310 2.22 4.03 27.66
CA THR A 310 3.59 3.78 28.10
C THR A 310 4.11 2.46 27.52
N GLU A 311 5.43 2.32 27.40
CA GLU A 311 6.03 1.04 26.97
C GLU A 311 5.64 -0.16 27.87
N ALA A 312 5.39 0.07 29.17
CA ALA A 312 4.94 -0.98 30.06
C ALA A 312 3.53 -1.46 29.73
N GLN A 313 2.62 -0.54 29.40
CA GLN A 313 1.26 -0.86 28.97
C GLN A 313 1.27 -1.57 27.59
N ILE A 314 2.09 -1.12 26.66
CA ILE A 314 2.25 -1.81 25.37
C ILE A 314 2.73 -3.24 25.57
N ARG A 315 3.78 -3.47 26.34
CA ARG A 315 4.26 -4.83 26.63
C ARG A 315 3.21 -5.68 27.35
N MET A 316 2.39 -5.08 28.21
CA MET A 316 1.27 -5.78 28.86
C MET A 316 0.21 -6.18 27.84
N LEU A 317 -0.21 -5.27 26.93
CA LEU A 317 -1.18 -5.56 25.87
C LEU A 317 -0.64 -6.62 24.90
N GLN A 318 0.62 -6.52 24.48
CA GLN A 318 1.27 -7.53 23.64
C GLN A 318 1.21 -8.93 24.27
N ARG A 319 1.55 -9.06 25.57
CA ARG A 319 1.44 -10.33 26.28
C ARG A 319 -0.01 -10.81 26.37
N THR A 320 -0.94 -9.91 26.73
CA THR A 320 -2.36 -10.23 26.81
C THR A 320 -2.89 -10.78 25.48
N ILE A 321 -2.52 -10.16 24.35
CA ILE A 321 -2.90 -10.62 23.01
C ILE A 321 -2.25 -11.97 22.70
N ALA A 322 -0.95 -12.13 22.96
CA ALA A 322 -0.22 -13.37 22.69
C ALA A 322 -0.78 -14.55 23.48
N ASP A 323 -1.10 -14.35 24.78
CA ASP A 323 -1.63 -15.39 25.66
C ASP A 323 -3.00 -15.93 25.24
N THR A 324 -3.73 -15.20 24.37
CA THR A 324 -4.99 -15.69 23.77
C THR A 324 -4.80 -16.74 22.69
N GLY A 325 -3.57 -16.93 22.15
CA GLY A 325 -3.31 -17.73 20.96
C GLY A 325 -3.78 -17.07 19.64
N ALA A 326 -4.09 -15.77 19.65
CA ALA A 326 -4.48 -15.02 18.44
C ALA A 326 -3.34 -14.94 17.42
N VAL A 327 -2.09 -14.85 17.89
CA VAL A 327 -0.90 -14.84 17.04
C VAL A 327 -0.80 -16.13 16.23
N ASP A 328 -0.98 -17.28 16.88
CA ASP A 328 -0.91 -18.59 16.20
C ASP A 328 -2.03 -18.75 15.16
N GLU A 329 -3.23 -18.20 15.42
CA GLU A 329 -4.32 -18.20 14.44
C GLU A 329 -3.98 -17.32 13.24
N ILE A 330 -3.44 -16.11 13.45
CA ILE A 330 -3.02 -15.23 12.36
C ILE A 330 -1.92 -15.89 11.52
N GLU A 331 -0.93 -16.53 12.13
CA GLU A 331 0.10 -17.29 11.41
C GLU A 331 -0.51 -18.41 10.57
N SER A 332 -1.51 -19.10 11.09
CA SER A 332 -2.23 -20.15 10.36
C SER A 332 -3.02 -19.59 9.18
N LEU A 333 -3.66 -18.42 9.34
CA LEU A 333 -4.34 -17.70 8.27
C LEU A 333 -3.35 -17.27 7.18
N ILE A 334 -2.22 -16.69 7.56
CA ILE A 334 -1.15 -16.31 6.61
C ILE A 334 -0.70 -17.53 5.80
N ALA A 335 -0.43 -18.67 6.46
CA ALA A 335 0.00 -19.88 5.79
C ALA A 335 -1.08 -20.41 4.81
N ALA A 336 -2.35 -20.37 5.19
CA ALA A 336 -3.47 -20.76 4.35
C ALA A 336 -3.60 -19.86 3.11
N GLU A 337 -3.50 -18.53 3.28
CA GLU A 337 -3.59 -17.57 2.19
C GLU A 337 -2.43 -17.73 1.20
N VAL A 338 -1.20 -17.90 1.70
CA VAL A 338 -0.03 -18.20 0.85
C VAL A 338 -0.22 -19.51 0.10
N GLY A 339 -0.78 -20.53 0.75
CA GLY A 339 -1.11 -21.81 0.11
C GLY A 339 -2.11 -21.63 -1.03
N ARG A 340 -3.20 -20.88 -0.81
CA ARG A 340 -4.20 -20.55 -1.85
C ARG A 340 -3.59 -19.78 -3.02
N SER A 341 -2.78 -18.78 -2.73
CA SER A 341 -2.08 -18.00 -3.74
C SER A 341 -1.20 -18.89 -4.63
N ARG A 342 -0.39 -19.77 -4.04
CA ARG A 342 0.47 -20.67 -4.80
C ARG A 342 -0.32 -21.67 -5.65
N ALA A 343 -1.37 -22.28 -5.10
CA ALA A 343 -2.23 -23.19 -5.84
C ALA A 343 -2.85 -22.52 -7.08
N ALA A 344 -3.18 -21.25 -7.01
CA ALA A 344 -3.70 -20.49 -8.16
C ALA A 344 -2.72 -20.35 -9.33
N LEU A 345 -1.41 -20.57 -9.11
CA LEU A 345 -0.40 -20.52 -10.18
C LEU A 345 -0.14 -21.87 -10.85
N GLU A 346 -0.54 -23.01 -10.26
CA GLU A 346 -0.12 -24.35 -10.72
C GLU A 346 -0.51 -24.59 -12.19
N ASP A 347 -1.77 -24.38 -12.53
CA ASP A 347 -2.30 -24.58 -13.88
C ASP A 347 -2.73 -23.26 -14.56
N ALA A 348 -2.26 -22.12 -14.06
CA ALA A 348 -2.63 -20.82 -14.60
C ALA A 348 -2.15 -20.65 -16.05
N PRO A 349 -2.99 -20.09 -16.95
CA PRO A 349 -2.62 -19.84 -18.36
C PRO A 349 -1.69 -18.63 -18.48
N LEU A 350 -0.63 -18.59 -17.68
CA LEU A 350 0.34 -17.51 -17.54
C LEU A 350 1.72 -17.98 -17.99
N SER A 351 2.59 -17.04 -18.36
CA SER A 351 3.96 -17.38 -18.76
C SER A 351 4.75 -18.08 -17.66
N GLY A 352 5.60 -19.04 -18.02
CA GLY A 352 6.37 -19.81 -17.05
C GLY A 352 7.35 -18.97 -16.25
N ALA A 353 7.96 -17.94 -16.88
CA ALA A 353 8.85 -17.02 -16.22
C ALA A 353 8.12 -16.21 -15.14
N ALA A 354 6.96 -15.64 -15.48
CA ALA A 354 6.16 -14.87 -14.52
C ALA A 354 5.64 -15.75 -13.38
N ARG A 355 5.18 -16.97 -13.66
CA ARG A 355 4.75 -17.90 -12.58
C ARG A 355 5.88 -18.15 -11.57
N THR A 356 7.11 -18.33 -12.05
CA THR A 356 8.27 -18.56 -11.17
C THR A 356 8.55 -17.34 -10.29
N GLU A 357 8.56 -16.15 -10.86
CA GLU A 357 8.81 -14.91 -10.12
C GLU A 357 7.67 -14.56 -9.15
N LEU A 358 6.42 -14.74 -9.55
CA LEU A 358 5.27 -14.54 -8.67
C LEU A 358 5.30 -15.51 -7.47
N ALA A 359 5.67 -16.77 -7.68
CA ALA A 359 5.86 -17.73 -6.58
C ALA A 359 7.02 -17.32 -5.65
N SER A 360 8.10 -16.74 -6.19
CA SER A 360 9.21 -16.19 -5.42
C SER A 360 8.77 -14.98 -4.59
N LEU A 361 8.01 -14.05 -5.18
CA LEU A 361 7.43 -12.90 -4.48
C LEU A 361 6.49 -13.34 -3.36
N ALA A 362 5.64 -14.36 -3.57
CA ALA A 362 4.80 -14.92 -2.53
C ALA A 362 5.60 -15.44 -1.34
N THR A 363 6.76 -16.07 -1.60
CA THR A 363 7.67 -16.53 -0.54
C THR A 363 8.27 -15.36 0.23
N THR A 364 8.67 -14.30 -0.47
CA THR A 364 9.26 -13.10 0.15
C THR A 364 8.26 -12.35 1.02
N VAL A 365 7.03 -12.23 0.55
CA VAL A 365 5.94 -11.58 1.28
C VAL A 365 5.57 -12.35 2.55
N SER A 366 5.48 -13.70 2.46
CA SER A 366 5.12 -14.54 3.60
C SER A 366 6.20 -14.62 4.69
N ARG A 367 7.47 -14.46 4.31
CA ARG A 367 8.64 -14.56 5.20
C ARG A 367 9.13 -13.20 5.73
N ARG A 368 8.38 -12.12 5.58
CA ARG A 368 8.64 -10.89 6.33
C ARG A 368 8.55 -11.20 7.84
N SER A 369 9.57 -11.92 8.30
CA SER A 369 9.86 -12.03 9.70
C SER A 369 10.79 -10.88 10.01
N SER A 370 10.39 -10.07 10.96
CA SER A 370 11.31 -9.12 11.64
C SER A 370 12.27 -8.40 10.68
#